data_52b33afee68c35acfdaff76bdd411175
#
_entry.id   52b33afee68c35acfdaff76bdd411175
#
_cell.length_a   1.000
_cell.length_b   1.000
_cell.length_c   1.000
_cell.angle_alpha   90.00
_cell.angle_beta   90.00
_cell.angle_gamma   90.00
#
_symmetry.space_group_name_H-M   'P 1'
#
loop_
_entity.id
_entity.type
_entity.pdbx_description
1 polymer ?
#
loop_
_entity_poly.entity_id
_entity_poly.type
_entity_poly.pdbx_seq_one_letter_code
_entity_poly.pdbx_strand_id
1 'polypeptide(L)'
;MYPGGSGVLFCEEKKKMKKKQYYMICLVTAIFFLMLFRDVRREYQNLRKGMEQQSVILLDVHPDAKNISKLKKYKGVQTASLLYRFQAETADGKINFQVLGSEELPGTDRKKEDLEDTILLPEKLEQELEESVVNNRRFLFESITGRKQMYQFSACEWIKGEYAIISWSMAEKIIRELDTESRQTDGIYLAADSTEGLRNIKRIMKAFSDTANVDIDGMIKKSENREKKMQKLLGKALFEVLFLQIVIYLTGRNAGKDFLRTEGTVFFMITMLVILNALKII
;
A
#
# COMPACT_ATOMS: atom_id res chain seq x y z
N MET A 1 -28.19 -66.97 35.04
CA MET A 1 -27.13 -65.97 35.28
C MET A 1 -26.51 -65.51 33.96
N TYR A 2 -26.78 -64.28 33.54
CA TYR A 2 -26.13 -63.69 32.32
C TYR A 2 -25.21 -62.62 32.80
N PRO A 3 -23.89 -62.73 32.57
CA PRO A 3 -22.96 -61.63 32.71
C PRO A 3 -22.56 -61.12 31.32
N GLY A 4 -23.37 -60.27 30.73
CA GLY A 4 -23.11 -59.77 29.36
C GLY A 4 -23.15 -58.28 29.15
N GLY A 5 -23.37 -57.46 30.24
CA GLY A 5 -23.67 -56.04 30.08
C GLY A 5 -22.49 -55.08 30.19
N SER A 6 -21.36 -55.45 30.80
CA SER A 6 -20.28 -54.51 31.13
C SER A 6 -19.30 -54.23 29.96
N GLY A 7 -19.11 -55.16 29.06
CA GLY A 7 -18.16 -55.03 27.96
C GLY A 7 -18.58 -54.05 26.85
N VAL A 8 -19.89 -53.95 26.59
CA VAL A 8 -20.45 -53.08 25.56
C VAL A 8 -20.39 -51.61 25.98
N LEU A 9 -20.73 -51.32 27.25
CA LEU A 9 -20.67 -49.96 27.82
C LEU A 9 -19.24 -49.43 27.85
N PHE A 10 -18.24 -50.24 28.18
CA PHE A 10 -16.85 -49.85 28.19
C PHE A 10 -16.28 -49.53 26.79
N CYS A 11 -16.79 -50.22 25.76
CA CYS A 11 -16.42 -50.00 24.36
C CYS A 11 -17.03 -48.71 23.81
N GLU A 12 -18.26 -48.35 24.20
CA GLU A 12 -18.93 -47.11 23.83
C GLU A 12 -18.31 -45.89 24.51
N GLU A 13 -17.94 -45.96 25.79
CA GLU A 13 -17.25 -44.88 26.49
C GLU A 13 -15.85 -44.61 25.90
N LYS A 14 -15.09 -45.61 25.56
CA LYS A 14 -13.81 -45.45 24.86
C LYS A 14 -13.98 -44.80 23.48
N LYS A 15 -15.04 -45.13 22.73
CA LYS A 15 -15.33 -44.46 21.45
C LYS A 15 -15.73 -43.01 21.63
N LYS A 16 -16.56 -42.68 22.62
CA LYS A 16 -16.93 -41.30 22.98
C LYS A 16 -15.72 -40.47 23.42
N MET A 17 -14.82 -41.04 24.21
CA MET A 17 -13.61 -40.36 24.66
C MET A 17 -12.63 -40.05 23.52
N LYS A 18 -12.45 -41.00 22.58
CA LYS A 18 -11.65 -40.79 21.37
C LYS A 18 -12.24 -39.72 20.47
N LYS A 19 -13.56 -39.62 20.31
CA LYS A 19 -14.22 -38.54 19.58
C LYS A 19 -13.97 -37.16 20.21
N LYS A 20 -14.13 -37.03 21.53
CA LYS A 20 -13.86 -35.77 22.24
C LYS A 20 -12.41 -35.30 22.06
N GLN A 21 -11.45 -36.19 22.18
CA GLN A 21 -10.02 -35.87 21.96
C GLN A 21 -9.75 -35.38 20.53
N TYR A 22 -10.39 -36.02 19.55
CA TYR A 22 -10.25 -35.60 18.16
C TYR A 22 -10.81 -34.18 17.91
N TYR A 23 -12.02 -33.89 18.44
CA TYR A 23 -12.61 -32.55 18.34
C TYR A 23 -11.72 -31.47 18.98
N MET A 24 -11.14 -31.79 20.16
CA MET A 24 -10.20 -30.88 20.81
C MET A 24 -8.96 -30.63 19.95
N ILE A 25 -8.39 -31.65 19.32
CA ILE A 25 -7.24 -31.51 18.41
C ILE A 25 -7.63 -30.64 17.20
N CYS A 26 -8.76 -30.93 16.58
CA CYS A 26 -9.25 -30.13 15.42
C CYS A 26 -9.48 -28.67 15.82
N LEU A 27 -10.07 -28.41 16.98
CA LEU A 27 -10.30 -27.04 17.47
C LEU A 27 -8.99 -26.28 17.71
N VAL A 28 -8.05 -26.90 18.43
CA VAL A 28 -6.74 -26.29 18.71
C VAL A 28 -5.98 -26.03 17.40
N THR A 29 -6.04 -26.97 16.47
CA THR A 29 -5.38 -26.84 15.17
C THR A 29 -6.03 -25.74 14.32
N ALA A 30 -7.36 -25.62 14.36
CA ALA A 30 -8.08 -24.55 13.65
C ALA A 30 -7.74 -23.16 14.23
N ILE A 31 -7.67 -23.04 15.56
CA ILE A 31 -7.29 -21.78 16.23
C ILE A 31 -5.85 -21.39 15.87
N PHE A 32 -4.92 -22.35 15.94
CA PHE A 32 -3.53 -22.13 15.57
C PHE A 32 -3.39 -21.68 14.10
N PHE A 33 -4.14 -22.32 13.19
CA PHE A 33 -4.18 -21.95 11.78
C PHE A 33 -4.71 -20.54 11.56
N LEU A 34 -5.79 -20.14 12.25
CA LEU A 34 -6.34 -18.79 12.17
C LEU A 34 -5.33 -17.72 12.64
N MET A 35 -4.55 -18.03 13.68
CA MET A 35 -3.48 -17.14 14.14
C MET A 35 -2.37 -16.99 13.10
N LEU A 36 -1.85 -18.09 12.58
CA LEU A 36 -0.80 -18.07 11.54
C LEU A 36 -1.27 -17.35 10.28
N PHE A 37 -2.49 -17.62 9.83
CA PHE A 37 -3.06 -16.97 8.65
C PHE A 37 -3.20 -15.46 8.85
N ARG A 38 -3.60 -15.01 10.04
CA ARG A 38 -3.69 -13.59 10.38
C ARG A 38 -2.33 -12.90 10.27
N ASP A 39 -1.27 -13.54 10.79
CA ASP A 39 0.08 -12.97 10.77
C ASP A 39 0.67 -12.93 9.35
N VAL A 40 0.50 -14.01 8.57
CA VAL A 40 0.89 -14.04 7.16
C VAL A 40 0.16 -12.97 6.36
N ARG A 41 -1.16 -12.82 6.56
CA ARG A 41 -1.98 -11.80 5.90
C ARG A 41 -1.49 -10.39 6.24
N ARG A 42 -1.20 -10.12 7.50
CA ARG A 42 -0.71 -8.81 7.97
C ARG A 42 0.64 -8.48 7.35
N GLU A 43 1.57 -9.42 7.34
CA GLU A 43 2.90 -9.26 6.74
C GLU A 43 2.80 -9.05 5.23
N TYR A 44 1.95 -9.84 4.55
CA TYR A 44 1.69 -9.69 3.11
C TYR A 44 1.12 -8.30 2.78
N GLN A 45 0.12 -7.84 3.54
CA GLN A 45 -0.47 -6.51 3.35
C GLN A 45 0.54 -5.39 3.58
N ASN A 46 1.43 -5.51 4.57
CA ASN A 46 2.48 -4.53 4.81
C ASN A 46 3.49 -4.47 3.65
N LEU A 47 3.87 -5.62 3.10
CA LEU A 47 4.76 -5.68 1.92
C LEU A 47 4.08 -5.08 0.70
N ARG A 48 2.80 -5.38 0.46
CA ARG A 48 2.00 -4.85 -0.64
C ARG A 48 1.86 -3.32 -0.55
N LYS A 49 1.44 -2.79 0.60
CA LYS A 49 1.39 -1.34 0.82
C LYS A 49 2.72 -0.65 0.51
N GLY A 50 3.83 -1.26 0.92
CA GLY A 50 5.15 -0.73 0.61
C GLY A 50 5.52 -0.79 -0.88
N MET A 51 4.83 -1.59 -1.71
CA MET A 51 4.97 -1.58 -3.17
C MET A 51 4.09 -0.50 -3.81
N GLU A 52 2.85 -0.36 -3.34
CA GLU A 52 1.88 0.63 -3.83
C GLU A 52 2.32 2.10 -3.58
N GLN A 53 3.24 2.31 -2.66
CA GLN A 53 3.79 3.64 -2.31
C GLN A 53 5.07 4.01 -3.08
N GLN A 54 5.41 3.29 -4.14
CA GLN A 54 6.62 3.59 -4.90
C GLN A 54 6.32 4.64 -5.96
N SER A 55 6.88 5.82 -5.77
CA SER A 55 6.67 6.95 -6.67
C SER A 55 7.97 7.66 -6.99
N VAL A 56 7.97 8.33 -8.13
CA VAL A 56 9.09 9.13 -8.65
C VAL A 56 8.55 10.47 -9.09
N ILE A 57 9.23 11.52 -8.69
CA ILE A 57 9.00 12.89 -9.14
C ILE A 57 10.14 13.26 -10.08
N LEU A 58 9.81 13.61 -11.32
CA LEU A 58 10.74 14.14 -12.30
C LEU A 58 10.46 15.62 -12.45
N LEU A 59 11.42 16.44 -12.07
CA LEU A 59 11.38 17.89 -12.24
C LEU A 59 12.19 18.30 -13.46
N ASP A 60 11.98 19.52 -13.91
CA ASP A 60 12.66 20.13 -15.07
C ASP A 60 12.41 19.35 -16.39
N VAL A 61 11.23 18.73 -16.49
CA VAL A 61 10.71 18.09 -17.71
C VAL A 61 9.37 18.74 -18.06
N HIS A 62 9.16 18.97 -19.36
CA HIS A 62 7.96 19.66 -19.88
C HIS A 62 7.12 18.69 -20.73
N PRO A 63 6.35 17.81 -20.08
CA PRO A 63 5.55 16.83 -20.79
C PRO A 63 4.25 17.44 -21.33
N ASP A 64 3.84 16.97 -22.52
CA ASP A 64 2.51 17.22 -23.03
C ASP A 64 1.45 16.36 -22.32
N ALA A 65 0.23 16.89 -22.19
CA ALA A 65 -0.91 16.12 -21.68
C ALA A 65 -1.18 14.83 -22.45
N LYS A 66 -0.89 14.82 -23.80
CA LYS A 66 -0.95 13.61 -24.64
C LYS A 66 0.05 12.55 -24.21
N ASN A 67 1.22 12.95 -23.75
CA ASN A 67 2.25 12.03 -23.29
C ASN A 67 1.84 11.41 -21.96
N ILE A 68 1.29 12.17 -21.03
CA ILE A 68 0.78 11.67 -19.75
C ILE A 68 -0.28 10.58 -19.95
N SER A 69 -1.24 10.79 -20.87
CA SER A 69 -2.26 9.78 -21.15
C SER A 69 -1.69 8.47 -21.73
N LYS A 70 -0.54 8.53 -22.41
CA LYS A 70 0.19 7.35 -22.88
C LYS A 70 0.93 6.66 -21.74
N LEU A 71 1.50 7.43 -20.80
CA LEU A 71 2.24 6.89 -19.66
C LEU A 71 1.33 6.06 -18.74
N LYS A 72 0.09 6.49 -18.52
CA LYS A 72 -0.94 5.73 -17.77
C LYS A 72 -1.27 4.35 -18.38
N LYS A 73 -0.94 4.11 -19.66
CA LYS A 73 -1.19 2.82 -20.34
C LYS A 73 -0.08 1.79 -20.14
N TYR A 74 1.06 2.18 -19.58
CA TYR A 74 2.13 1.22 -19.31
C TYR A 74 1.75 0.32 -18.12
N LYS A 75 1.93 -0.98 -18.30
CA LYS A 75 1.61 -1.98 -17.28
C LYS A 75 2.37 -1.70 -15.98
N GLY A 76 1.65 -1.68 -14.85
CA GLY A 76 2.21 -1.42 -13.53
C GLY A 76 2.51 0.05 -13.23
N VAL A 77 2.24 0.98 -14.17
CA VAL A 77 2.19 2.41 -13.88
C VAL A 77 0.78 2.73 -13.39
N GLN A 78 0.66 2.99 -12.09
CA GLN A 78 -0.62 3.26 -11.44
C GLN A 78 -1.07 4.69 -11.70
N THR A 79 -0.13 5.61 -11.58
CA THR A 79 -0.39 7.04 -11.68
C THR A 79 0.66 7.72 -12.54
N ALA A 80 0.21 8.64 -13.38
CA ALA A 80 1.04 9.61 -14.06
C ALA A 80 0.31 10.94 -14.09
N SER A 81 0.87 11.99 -13.50
CA SER A 81 0.29 13.33 -13.49
C SER A 81 1.32 14.41 -13.72
N LEU A 82 0.85 15.54 -14.22
CA LEU A 82 1.66 16.75 -14.40
C LEU A 82 1.92 17.40 -13.06
N LEU A 83 3.04 18.11 -12.98
CA LEU A 83 3.42 18.88 -11.80
C LEU A 83 3.71 20.33 -12.17
N TYR A 84 3.27 21.24 -11.29
CA TYR A 84 3.80 22.58 -11.19
C TYR A 84 4.72 22.67 -9.97
N ARG A 85 5.84 23.40 -10.10
CA ARG A 85 6.77 23.65 -9.00
C ARG A 85 6.76 25.11 -8.64
N PHE A 86 6.60 25.43 -7.37
CA PHE A 86 6.67 26.78 -6.84
C PHE A 86 7.75 26.85 -5.78
N GLN A 87 8.34 28.04 -5.65
CA GLN A 87 9.07 28.42 -4.46
C GLN A 87 8.10 29.13 -3.53
N ALA A 88 8.07 28.72 -2.27
CA ALA A 88 7.27 29.36 -1.25
C ALA A 88 8.12 29.69 -0.02
N GLU A 89 7.70 30.70 0.71
CA GLU A 89 8.31 31.07 1.97
C GLU A 89 7.25 31.35 3.02
N THR A 90 7.63 31.28 4.29
CA THR A 90 6.79 31.69 5.40
C THR A 90 6.50 33.18 5.34
N ALA A 91 5.40 33.63 5.97
CA ALA A 91 4.99 35.04 5.95
C ALA A 91 6.04 36.01 6.54
N ASP A 92 6.91 35.49 7.41
CA ASP A 92 8.03 36.23 7.99
C ASP A 92 9.34 36.16 7.17
N GLY A 93 9.32 35.40 6.05
CA GLY A 93 10.46 35.26 5.14
C GLY A 93 11.61 34.41 5.66
N LYS A 94 11.46 33.71 6.80
CA LYS A 94 12.58 32.98 7.42
C LYS A 94 12.83 31.60 6.79
N ILE A 95 11.80 30.93 6.33
CA ILE A 95 11.88 29.54 5.85
C ILE A 95 11.39 29.47 4.41
N ASN A 96 12.26 28.98 3.53
CA ASN A 96 11.97 28.75 2.11
C ASN A 96 11.80 27.26 1.85
N PHE A 97 10.79 26.88 1.07
CA PHE A 97 10.54 25.50 0.69
C PHE A 97 9.92 25.39 -0.68
N GLN A 98 10.03 24.19 -1.28
CA GLN A 98 9.43 23.92 -2.58
C GLN A 98 8.04 23.31 -2.41
N VAL A 99 7.11 23.77 -3.26
CA VAL A 99 5.72 23.30 -3.31
C VAL A 99 5.43 22.70 -4.67
N LEU A 100 4.79 21.55 -4.69
CA LEU A 100 4.32 20.90 -5.91
C LEU A 100 2.81 20.96 -6.00
N GLY A 101 2.29 21.44 -7.13
CA GLY A 101 0.88 21.35 -7.49
C GLY A 101 0.65 20.12 -8.35
N SER A 102 -0.25 19.22 -7.94
CA SER A 102 -0.52 17.95 -8.63
C SER A 102 -2.00 17.60 -8.70
N GLU A 103 -2.41 16.95 -9.78
CA GLU A 103 -3.74 16.34 -9.87
C GLU A 103 -3.90 15.15 -8.93
N GLU A 104 -2.85 14.34 -8.79
CA GLU A 104 -2.81 13.19 -7.90
C GLU A 104 -1.75 13.46 -6.84
N LEU A 105 -2.17 13.48 -5.59
CA LEU A 105 -1.34 13.93 -4.47
C LEU A 105 -0.37 12.84 -4.05
N PRO A 106 0.94 13.03 -4.24
CA PRO A 106 1.94 12.05 -3.87
C PRO A 106 1.90 11.74 -2.38
N GLY A 107 1.85 10.44 -2.04
CA GLY A 107 2.00 9.99 -0.66
C GLY A 107 0.79 10.19 0.25
N THR A 108 -0.38 10.54 -0.30
CA THR A 108 -1.62 10.64 0.48
C THR A 108 -2.64 9.62 -0.01
N ASP A 109 -3.35 9.00 0.94
CA ASP A 109 -4.51 8.12 0.67
C ASP A 109 -5.82 8.96 0.58
N ARG A 110 -5.72 10.29 0.59
CA ARG A 110 -6.88 11.19 0.65
C ARG A 110 -7.44 11.49 -0.74
N LYS A 111 -8.74 11.70 -0.78
CA LYS A 111 -9.43 12.10 -2.01
C LYS A 111 -9.10 13.55 -2.35
N LYS A 112 -9.03 13.84 -3.64
CA LYS A 112 -8.74 15.13 -4.23
C LYS A 112 -9.66 16.27 -3.69
N GLU A 113 -10.91 15.93 -3.45
CA GLU A 113 -11.97 16.88 -3.00
C GLU A 113 -11.75 17.41 -1.58
N ASP A 114 -11.09 16.62 -0.72
CA ASP A 114 -10.84 16.98 0.69
C ASP A 114 -9.67 17.97 0.87
N LEU A 115 -8.95 18.28 -0.22
CA LEU A 115 -7.67 19.01 -0.17
C LEU A 115 -7.65 20.28 -1.04
N GLU A 116 -8.80 20.75 -1.50
CA GLU A 116 -8.87 21.89 -2.44
C GLU A 116 -8.15 23.15 -1.94
N ASP A 117 -8.23 23.41 -0.65
CA ASP A 117 -7.68 24.61 0.01
C ASP A 117 -6.68 24.24 1.11
N THR A 118 -6.09 23.05 1.02
CA THR A 118 -5.15 22.52 2.00
C THR A 118 -3.74 22.53 1.43
N ILE A 119 -2.76 22.93 2.25
CA ILE A 119 -1.34 22.69 1.98
C ILE A 119 -0.84 21.53 2.83
N LEU A 120 -0.19 20.57 2.16
CA LEU A 120 0.49 19.45 2.82
C LEU A 120 1.96 19.80 2.96
N LEU A 121 2.42 19.93 4.19
CA LEU A 121 3.80 20.29 4.52
C LEU A 121 4.65 19.05 4.83
N PRO A 122 5.90 18.97 4.37
CA PRO A 122 6.77 17.85 4.71
C PRO A 122 7.11 17.84 6.21
N GLU A 123 7.04 16.66 6.85
CA GLU A 123 7.35 16.47 8.29
C GLU A 123 8.70 17.08 8.70
N LYS A 124 9.68 17.17 7.80
CA LYS A 124 10.98 17.80 8.09
C LYS A 124 10.88 19.29 8.47
N LEU A 125 9.83 19.97 8.02
CA LEU A 125 9.60 21.39 8.36
C LEU A 125 8.89 21.57 9.71
N GLU A 126 8.37 20.50 10.32
CA GLU A 126 7.63 20.57 11.60
C GLU A 126 8.50 21.15 12.73
N GLN A 127 9.79 20.83 12.72
CA GLN A 127 10.73 21.34 13.71
C GLN A 127 11.23 22.78 13.43
N GLU A 128 11.12 23.23 12.19
CA GLU A 128 11.60 24.52 11.75
C GLU A 128 10.49 25.59 11.75
N LEU A 129 9.24 25.17 11.53
CA LEU A 129 8.08 26.06 11.49
C LEU A 129 7.56 26.32 12.91
N GLU A 130 7.52 27.57 13.28
CA GLU A 130 6.86 28.02 14.51
C GLU A 130 5.36 27.70 14.44
N GLU A 131 4.77 27.33 15.56
CA GLU A 131 3.33 27.03 15.67
C GLU A 131 2.44 28.19 15.19
N SER A 132 2.91 29.43 15.38
CA SER A 132 2.26 30.65 14.91
C SER A 132 2.10 30.70 13.37
N VAL A 133 3.12 30.21 12.64
CA VAL A 133 3.14 30.17 11.17
C VAL A 133 2.15 29.14 10.66
N VAL A 134 2.14 27.95 11.27
CA VAL A 134 1.22 26.87 10.93
C VAL A 134 -0.22 27.28 11.21
N ASN A 135 -0.47 27.97 12.33
CA ASN A 135 -1.79 28.44 12.70
C ASN A 135 -2.30 29.57 11.79
N ASN A 136 -1.43 30.45 11.31
CA ASN A 136 -1.80 31.53 10.37
C ASN A 136 -2.07 31.01 8.95
N ARG A 137 -1.53 29.85 8.58
CA ARG A 137 -1.72 29.17 7.28
C ARG A 137 -1.48 30.09 6.07
N ARG A 138 -0.54 31.02 6.19
CA ARG A 138 -0.19 32.01 5.16
C ARG A 138 1.21 31.76 4.67
N PHE A 139 1.34 31.63 3.36
CA PHE A 139 2.63 31.40 2.70
C PHE A 139 2.75 32.35 1.50
N LEU A 140 3.94 32.84 1.29
CA LEU A 140 4.29 33.71 0.19
C LEU A 140 4.81 32.86 -0.96
N PHE A 141 4.13 32.87 -2.09
CA PHE A 141 4.52 32.14 -3.29
C PHE A 141 5.22 33.09 -4.25
N GLU A 142 6.29 32.60 -4.89
CA GLU A 142 7.07 33.35 -5.87
C GLU A 142 6.81 32.82 -7.28
N SER A 143 6.54 33.75 -8.21
CA SER A 143 6.37 33.47 -9.63
C SER A 143 7.73 33.22 -10.32
N ILE A 144 7.69 32.71 -11.56
CA ILE A 144 8.90 32.61 -12.40
C ILE A 144 9.53 33.98 -12.73
N THR A 145 8.75 35.06 -12.61
CA THR A 145 9.21 36.43 -12.86
C THR A 145 9.68 37.16 -11.57
N GLY A 146 9.71 36.45 -10.43
CA GLY A 146 10.11 37.00 -9.13
C GLY A 146 9.00 37.79 -8.42
N ARG A 147 7.79 37.85 -8.94
CA ARG A 147 6.66 38.41 -8.22
C ARG A 147 6.27 37.53 -7.05
N LYS A 148 5.94 38.15 -5.91
CA LYS A 148 5.54 37.41 -4.70
C LYS A 148 4.12 37.81 -4.30
N GLN A 149 3.32 36.80 -3.92
CA GLN A 149 1.96 37.00 -3.42
C GLN A 149 1.64 36.03 -2.28
N MET A 150 0.94 36.56 -1.29
CA MET A 150 0.53 35.80 -0.11
C MET A 150 -0.74 35.02 -0.39
N TYR A 151 -0.70 33.71 -0.08
CA TYR A 151 -1.86 32.82 -0.14
C TYR A 151 -2.18 32.29 1.25
N GLN A 152 -3.47 32.24 1.55
CA GLN A 152 -3.99 31.67 2.80
C GLN A 152 -4.69 30.36 2.49
N PHE A 153 -4.37 29.33 3.28
CA PHE A 153 -4.97 27.99 3.19
C PHE A 153 -5.97 27.76 4.31
N SER A 154 -6.99 26.94 4.07
CA SER A 154 -7.98 26.56 5.08
C SER A 154 -7.37 25.58 6.10
N ALA A 155 -6.44 24.73 5.67
CA ALA A 155 -5.76 23.76 6.51
C ALA A 155 -4.29 23.58 6.11
N CYS A 156 -3.46 23.21 7.12
CA CYS A 156 -2.09 22.72 6.95
C CYS A 156 -2.00 21.34 7.57
N GLU A 157 -1.42 20.39 6.87
CA GLU A 157 -1.25 19.02 7.34
C GLU A 157 0.16 18.53 7.05
N TRP A 158 0.63 17.59 7.86
CA TRP A 158 1.97 17.03 7.73
C TRP A 158 1.98 15.76 6.89
N ILE A 159 2.96 15.65 5.98
CA ILE A 159 3.14 14.47 5.14
C ILE A 159 4.60 14.01 5.13
N LYS A 160 4.78 12.72 4.89
CA LYS A 160 6.10 12.15 4.61
C LYS A 160 6.52 12.49 3.19
N GLY A 161 7.58 13.27 3.04
CA GLY A 161 8.06 13.67 1.72
C GLY A 161 9.11 14.77 1.81
N GLU A 162 9.61 15.19 0.64
CA GLU A 162 10.60 16.26 0.53
C GLU A 162 9.97 17.61 0.18
N TYR A 163 8.81 17.57 -0.45
CA TYR A 163 8.11 18.74 -0.99
C TYR A 163 6.81 18.98 -0.26
N ALA A 164 6.44 20.25 -0.13
CA ALA A 164 5.08 20.60 0.19
C ALA A 164 4.18 20.34 -1.04
N ILE A 165 2.89 20.06 -0.81
CA ILE A 165 1.97 19.68 -1.88
C ILE A 165 0.70 20.52 -1.77
N ILE A 166 0.20 20.99 -2.91
CA ILE A 166 -1.10 21.64 -3.06
C ILE A 166 -1.91 20.95 -4.17
N SER A 167 -3.20 21.14 -4.15
CA SER A 167 -4.08 20.65 -5.21
C SER A 167 -3.77 21.31 -6.55
N TRP A 168 -4.12 20.62 -7.65
CA TRP A 168 -3.98 21.17 -9.00
C TRP A 168 -4.78 22.46 -9.18
N SER A 169 -6.01 22.51 -8.68
CA SER A 169 -6.87 23.70 -8.73
C SER A 169 -6.25 24.91 -8.04
N MET A 170 -5.59 24.68 -6.88
CA MET A 170 -4.88 25.76 -6.17
C MET A 170 -3.63 26.19 -6.94
N ALA A 171 -2.89 25.25 -7.53
CA ALA A 171 -1.73 25.57 -8.37
C ALA A 171 -2.13 26.40 -9.60
N GLU A 172 -3.22 26.07 -10.29
CA GLU A 172 -3.72 26.86 -11.41
C GLU A 172 -4.21 28.25 -10.97
N LYS A 173 -4.80 28.37 -9.78
CA LYS A 173 -5.17 29.67 -9.21
C LYS A 173 -3.94 30.55 -8.99
N ILE A 174 -2.90 29.98 -8.36
CA ILE A 174 -1.63 30.68 -8.11
C ILE A 174 -0.99 31.14 -9.44
N ILE A 175 -0.94 30.27 -10.45
CA ILE A 175 -0.39 30.62 -11.77
C ILE A 175 -1.17 31.75 -12.41
N ARG A 176 -2.50 31.70 -12.43
CA ARG A 176 -3.33 32.75 -13.01
C ARG A 176 -3.18 34.11 -12.35
N GLU A 177 -2.89 34.11 -11.04
CA GLU A 177 -2.76 35.36 -10.28
C GLU A 177 -1.33 35.93 -10.29
N LEU A 178 -0.32 35.06 -10.33
CA LEU A 178 1.09 35.43 -10.29
C LEU A 178 1.74 35.55 -11.65
N ASP A 179 1.48 34.58 -12.54
CA ASP A 179 2.10 34.50 -13.85
C ASP A 179 1.15 35.03 -14.90
N THR A 180 1.52 36.12 -15.57
CA THR A 180 0.70 36.76 -16.61
C THR A 180 0.67 35.97 -17.95
N GLU A 181 1.58 35.01 -18.10
CA GLU A 181 1.67 34.15 -19.29
C GLU A 181 1.35 32.71 -18.94
N SER A 182 0.95 31.92 -19.94
CA SER A 182 0.67 30.48 -19.78
C SER A 182 1.96 29.76 -19.38
N ARG A 183 2.02 29.33 -18.12
CA ARG A 183 3.14 28.56 -17.58
C ARG A 183 3.07 27.12 -18.06
N GLN A 184 4.17 26.60 -18.55
CA GLN A 184 4.32 25.17 -18.82
C GLN A 184 4.46 24.40 -17.50
N THR A 185 4.09 23.14 -17.53
CA THR A 185 4.31 22.24 -16.40
C THR A 185 5.79 21.99 -16.17
N ASP A 186 6.17 21.88 -14.89
CA ASP A 186 7.58 21.79 -14.48
C ASP A 186 8.04 20.34 -14.25
N GLY A 187 7.14 19.38 -14.36
CA GLY A 187 7.51 18.00 -14.08
C GLY A 187 6.39 16.98 -14.20
N ILE A 188 6.73 15.75 -13.83
CA ILE A 188 5.83 14.59 -13.82
C ILE A 188 5.94 13.86 -12.50
N TYR A 189 4.79 13.47 -11.95
CA TYR A 189 4.66 12.49 -10.89
C TYR A 189 4.31 11.13 -11.49
N LEU A 190 5.06 10.09 -11.15
CA LEU A 190 4.84 8.73 -11.58
C LEU A 190 4.78 7.80 -10.36
N ALA A 191 3.74 6.99 -10.25
CA ALA A 191 3.64 5.96 -9.23
C ALA A 191 3.50 4.57 -9.86
N ALA A 192 4.11 3.57 -9.21
CA ALA A 192 4.07 2.18 -9.63
C ALA A 192 3.49 1.30 -8.53
N ASP A 193 2.71 0.30 -8.92
CA ASP A 193 2.15 -0.74 -8.04
C ASP A 193 2.98 -2.04 -8.04
N SER A 194 3.98 -2.12 -8.92
CA SER A 194 4.76 -3.35 -9.16
C SER A 194 6.19 -3.06 -9.60
N THR A 195 7.03 -4.06 -9.51
CA THR A 195 8.41 -4.02 -10.05
C THR A 195 8.42 -3.77 -11.55
N GLU A 196 7.45 -4.30 -12.29
CA GLU A 196 7.31 -4.06 -13.74
C GLU A 196 6.99 -2.58 -14.01
N GLY A 197 6.10 -1.98 -13.21
CA GLY A 197 5.81 -0.55 -13.27
C GLY A 197 7.05 0.31 -13.06
N LEU A 198 7.88 0.01 -12.06
CA LEU A 198 9.15 0.71 -11.85
C LEU A 198 10.13 0.57 -13.01
N ARG A 199 10.20 -0.61 -13.64
CA ARG A 199 11.03 -0.81 -14.85
C ARG A 199 10.52 0.03 -16.02
N ASN A 200 9.19 0.17 -16.16
CA ASN A 200 8.58 1.04 -17.15
C ASN A 200 8.85 2.51 -16.84
N ILE A 201 8.73 2.92 -15.58
CA ILE A 201 9.12 4.27 -15.14
C ILE A 201 10.59 4.55 -15.47
N LYS A 202 11.51 3.61 -15.24
CA LYS A 202 12.92 3.75 -15.63
C LYS A 202 13.11 4.00 -17.13
N ARG A 203 12.32 3.32 -17.99
CA ARG A 203 12.36 3.55 -19.44
C ARG A 203 11.85 4.95 -19.79
N ILE A 204 10.79 5.39 -19.13
CA ILE A 204 10.20 6.72 -19.30
C ILE A 204 11.22 7.79 -18.89
N MET A 205 11.86 7.63 -17.73
CA MET A 205 12.89 8.57 -17.27
C MET A 205 14.01 8.76 -18.29
N LYS A 206 14.52 7.68 -18.85
CA LYS A 206 15.56 7.75 -19.91
C LYS A 206 15.11 8.52 -21.16
N ALA A 207 13.81 8.53 -21.46
CA ALA A 207 13.28 9.25 -22.60
C ALA A 207 13.11 10.76 -22.34
N PHE A 208 12.96 11.17 -21.08
CA PHE A 208 12.72 12.57 -20.71
C PHE A 208 13.96 13.28 -20.14
N SER A 209 14.87 12.57 -19.49
CA SER A 209 16.05 13.18 -18.90
C SER A 209 17.12 12.14 -18.54
N ASP A 210 18.35 12.38 -18.97
CA ASP A 210 19.52 11.62 -18.51
C ASP A 210 19.99 12.06 -17.09
N THR A 211 19.40 13.13 -16.54
CA THR A 211 19.88 13.80 -15.33
C THR A 211 19.03 13.59 -14.07
N ALA A 212 18.00 12.73 -14.14
CA ALA A 212 17.16 12.51 -12.96
C ALA A 212 17.96 11.80 -11.85
N ASN A 213 18.27 12.53 -10.77
CA ASN A 213 18.97 12.04 -9.58
C ASN A 213 18.13 11.10 -8.69
N VAL A 214 17.32 10.24 -9.31
CA VAL A 214 16.49 9.27 -8.59
C VAL A 214 17.12 7.90 -8.68
N ASP A 215 17.43 7.28 -7.54
CA ASP A 215 17.91 5.89 -7.46
C ASP A 215 16.80 4.87 -7.78
N ILE A 216 16.36 4.87 -9.05
CA ILE A 216 15.31 3.94 -9.50
C ILE A 216 15.80 2.49 -9.47
N ASP A 217 17.10 2.25 -9.63
CA ASP A 217 17.66 0.89 -9.58
C ASP A 217 17.61 0.32 -8.16
N GLY A 218 17.90 1.15 -7.16
CA GLY A 218 17.70 0.80 -5.76
C GLY A 218 16.22 0.52 -5.44
N MET A 219 15.30 1.32 -5.98
CA MET A 219 13.87 1.10 -5.83
C MET A 219 13.42 -0.23 -6.47
N ILE A 220 13.86 -0.54 -7.69
CA ILE A 220 13.58 -1.79 -8.39
C ILE A 220 14.10 -2.99 -7.56
N LYS A 221 15.35 -2.94 -7.11
CA LYS A 221 15.94 -4.00 -6.29
C LYS A 221 15.17 -4.22 -4.97
N LYS A 222 14.73 -3.13 -4.33
CA LYS A 222 13.93 -3.19 -3.10
C LYS A 222 12.55 -3.81 -3.37
N SER A 223 11.93 -3.47 -4.50
CA SER A 223 10.66 -4.04 -4.95
C SER A 223 10.79 -5.54 -5.24
N GLU A 224 11.80 -5.97 -5.99
CA GLU A 224 12.08 -7.37 -6.27
C GLU A 224 12.29 -8.20 -4.98
N ASN A 225 12.99 -7.62 -4.00
CA ASN A 225 13.16 -8.26 -2.71
C ASN A 225 11.84 -8.40 -1.93
N ARG A 226 10.93 -7.42 -2.05
CA ARG A 226 9.59 -7.51 -1.47
C ARG A 226 8.74 -8.57 -2.17
N GLU A 227 8.74 -8.63 -3.49
CA GLU A 227 8.06 -9.66 -4.27
C GLU A 227 8.56 -11.08 -3.89
N LYS A 228 9.88 -11.28 -3.80
CA LYS A 228 10.46 -12.54 -3.33
C LYS A 228 10.03 -12.91 -1.91
N LYS A 229 9.94 -11.93 -1.00
CA LYS A 229 9.42 -12.16 0.36
C LYS A 229 7.95 -12.55 0.34
N MET A 230 7.12 -11.87 -0.47
CA MET A 230 5.70 -12.21 -0.63
C MET A 230 5.52 -13.63 -1.16
N GLN A 231 6.29 -14.04 -2.19
CA GLN A 231 6.26 -15.40 -2.71
C GLN A 231 6.67 -16.44 -1.66
N LYS A 232 7.72 -16.16 -0.87
CA LYS A 232 8.12 -17.05 0.24
C LYS A 232 7.03 -17.18 1.31
N LEU A 233 6.36 -16.08 1.68
CA LEU A 233 5.25 -16.10 2.63
C LEU A 233 4.07 -16.92 2.12
N LEU A 234 3.71 -16.78 0.85
CA LEU A 234 2.66 -17.57 0.21
C LEU A 234 3.05 -19.06 0.16
N GLY A 235 4.29 -19.37 -0.23
CA GLY A 235 4.81 -20.74 -0.23
C GLY A 235 4.77 -21.38 1.17
N LYS A 236 5.18 -20.62 2.21
CA LYS A 236 5.10 -21.07 3.60
C LYS A 236 3.66 -21.33 4.02
N ALA A 237 2.73 -20.41 3.74
CA ALA A 237 1.31 -20.58 4.07
C ALA A 237 0.71 -21.81 3.39
N LEU A 238 1.01 -22.03 2.10
CA LEU A 238 0.55 -23.22 1.38
C LEU A 238 1.11 -24.51 1.98
N PHE A 239 2.40 -24.52 2.33
CA PHE A 239 3.02 -25.68 2.97
C PHE A 239 2.36 -25.99 4.33
N GLU A 240 2.12 -24.99 5.15
CA GLU A 240 1.47 -25.14 6.46
C GLU A 240 0.05 -25.67 6.32
N VAL A 241 -0.70 -25.20 5.31
CA VAL A 241 -2.04 -25.70 4.99
C VAL A 241 -2.01 -27.18 4.59
N LEU A 242 -1.10 -27.56 3.69
CA LEU A 242 -0.94 -28.95 3.24
C LEU A 242 -0.51 -29.85 4.39
N PHE A 243 0.43 -29.42 5.21
CA PHE A 243 0.88 -30.17 6.38
C PHE A 243 -0.27 -30.41 7.35
N LEU A 244 -1.07 -29.39 7.61
CA LEU A 244 -2.24 -29.48 8.46
C LEU A 244 -3.26 -30.48 7.92
N GLN A 245 -3.54 -30.46 6.61
CA GLN A 245 -4.43 -31.44 5.96
C GLN A 245 -3.93 -32.89 6.15
N ILE A 246 -2.64 -33.11 6.02
CA ILE A 246 -2.04 -34.43 6.24
C ILE A 246 -2.22 -34.86 7.70
N VAL A 247 -1.97 -33.98 8.67
CA VAL A 247 -2.14 -34.30 10.10
C VAL A 247 -3.60 -34.65 10.42
N ILE A 248 -4.56 -33.88 9.89
CA ILE A 248 -6.00 -34.16 10.10
C ILE A 248 -6.41 -35.47 9.45
N TYR A 249 -5.93 -35.72 8.23
CA TYR A 249 -6.21 -36.99 7.55
C TYR A 249 -5.68 -38.21 8.33
N LEU A 250 -4.43 -38.14 8.80
CA LEU A 250 -3.82 -39.21 9.57
C LEU A 250 -4.48 -39.45 10.92
N THR A 251 -4.86 -38.37 11.63
CA THR A 251 -5.57 -38.47 12.90
C THR A 251 -7.03 -38.96 12.69
N GLY A 252 -7.70 -38.50 11.66
CA GLY A 252 -9.07 -38.92 11.32
C GLY A 252 -9.16 -40.38 10.88
N ARG A 253 -8.13 -40.93 10.21
CA ARG A 253 -8.04 -42.33 9.82
C ARG A 253 -8.19 -43.30 11.02
N ASN A 254 -7.70 -42.87 12.20
CA ASN A 254 -7.79 -43.63 13.43
C ASN A 254 -9.18 -43.52 14.12
N ALA A 255 -10.01 -42.56 13.71
CA ALA A 255 -11.33 -42.30 14.32
C ALA A 255 -12.50 -43.02 13.66
N GLY A 256 -12.28 -43.63 12.47
CA GLY A 256 -13.26 -44.44 11.73
C GLY A 256 -13.67 -43.87 10.37
N LYS A 257 -14.04 -44.75 9.42
CA LYS A 257 -14.30 -44.39 8.01
C LYS A 257 -15.47 -43.39 7.83
N ASP A 258 -16.53 -43.50 8.62
CA ASP A 258 -17.71 -42.62 8.50
C ASP A 258 -17.42 -41.18 8.97
N PHE A 259 -16.51 -41.03 9.91
CA PHE A 259 -16.08 -39.74 10.42
C PHE A 259 -15.22 -38.98 9.40
N LEU A 260 -14.32 -39.65 8.70
CA LEU A 260 -13.52 -39.08 7.63
C LEU A 260 -14.36 -38.56 6.45
N ARG A 261 -15.49 -39.19 6.17
CA ARG A 261 -16.31 -38.85 5.00
C ARG A 261 -17.10 -37.55 5.18
N THR A 262 -17.58 -37.26 6.38
CA THR A 262 -18.37 -36.04 6.68
C THR A 262 -17.49 -34.85 7.11
N GLU A 263 -16.62 -35.07 8.05
CA GLU A 263 -15.85 -33.94 8.64
C GLU A 263 -14.58 -33.60 7.87
N GLY A 264 -13.95 -34.59 7.21
CA GLY A 264 -12.85 -34.35 6.28
C GLY A 264 -13.30 -33.50 5.08
N THR A 265 -14.54 -33.70 4.61
CA THR A 265 -15.10 -32.88 3.50
C THR A 265 -15.36 -31.44 3.93
N VAL A 266 -15.92 -31.24 5.11
CA VAL A 266 -16.18 -29.88 5.66
C VAL A 266 -14.87 -29.15 5.88
N PHE A 267 -13.87 -29.83 6.42
CA PHE A 267 -12.56 -29.21 6.65
C PHE A 267 -11.82 -28.89 5.35
N PHE A 268 -11.92 -29.80 4.35
CA PHE A 268 -11.39 -29.54 3.00
C PHE A 268 -12.06 -28.32 2.36
N MET A 269 -13.39 -28.17 2.48
CA MET A 269 -14.12 -27.01 1.98
C MET A 269 -13.70 -25.71 2.67
N ILE A 270 -13.55 -25.71 4.00
CA ILE A 270 -13.08 -24.55 4.75
C ILE A 270 -11.66 -24.17 4.30
N THR A 271 -10.78 -25.14 4.13
CA THR A 271 -9.40 -24.90 3.69
C THR A 271 -9.34 -24.37 2.27
N MET A 272 -10.17 -24.91 1.36
CA MET A 272 -10.31 -24.38 -0.01
C MET A 272 -10.85 -22.96 -0.02
N LEU A 273 -11.84 -22.63 0.80
CA LEU A 273 -12.36 -21.27 0.96
C LEU A 273 -11.29 -20.30 1.48
N VAL A 274 -10.46 -20.73 2.40
CA VAL A 274 -9.34 -19.94 2.92
C VAL A 274 -8.28 -19.72 1.84
N ILE A 275 -7.93 -20.74 1.06
CA ILE A 275 -6.99 -20.64 -0.07
C ILE A 275 -7.57 -19.71 -1.15
N LEU A 276 -8.84 -19.87 -1.52
CA LEU A 276 -9.51 -19.01 -2.51
C LEU A 276 -9.60 -17.55 -2.04
N ASN A 277 -9.83 -17.30 -0.75
CA ASN A 277 -9.75 -15.96 -0.19
C ASN A 277 -8.32 -15.41 -0.15
N ALA A 278 -7.32 -16.26 0.08
CA ALA A 278 -5.91 -15.85 -0.01
C ALA A 278 -5.51 -15.55 -1.46
N LEU A 279 -6.01 -16.33 -2.44
CA LEU A 279 -5.80 -16.10 -3.87
C LEU A 279 -6.59 -14.88 -4.41
N LYS A 280 -7.72 -14.51 -3.81
CA LYS A 280 -8.42 -13.24 -4.12
C LYS A 280 -7.69 -11.99 -3.64
N ILE A 281 -6.66 -12.16 -2.85
CA ILE A 281 -5.77 -11.09 -2.39
C ILE A 281 -4.60 -10.90 -3.39
N ILE A 282 -4.42 -11.83 -4.31
CA ILE A 282 -3.52 -11.74 -5.47
C ILE A 282 -4.30 -11.21 -6.68
#